data_f748301e22521c80425aa0ad3d7574a6
#
_entry.id   f748301e22521c80425aa0ad3d7574a6
#
_cell.length_a   1.000
_cell.length_b   1.000
_cell.length_c   1.000
_cell.angle_alpha   90.00
_cell.angle_beta   90.00
_cell.angle_gamma   90.00
#
_symmetry.space_group_name_H-M   'P 1'
#
loop_
_entity.id
_entity.type
_entity.pdbx_description
1 polymer ?
#
loop_
_entity_poly.entity_id
_entity_poly.type
_entity_poly.pdbx_seq_one_letter_code
_entity_poly.pdbx_strand_id
1 'polypeptide(L)'
;MNKKEIARIKRRLGYLHKRLAEIGPIMRGTVVLLGTKCGNHRCRCARGEKHLQYYFSVNVEKKTKLMYLGKSKKVEAEECSRNYELLWNIIEEMTLLNFELLKAKKR
;
A
#
# COMPACT_ATOMS: atom_id res chain seq x y z
N MET A 1 21.38 26.45 7.15
CA MET A 1 21.41 25.13 7.80
C MET A 1 22.86 24.82 8.16
N ASN A 2 23.11 24.39 9.40
CA ASN A 2 24.46 24.08 9.85
C ASN A 2 24.87 22.64 9.54
N LYS A 3 26.16 22.33 9.77
CA LYS A 3 26.69 20.99 9.45
C LYS A 3 26.03 19.86 10.26
N LYS A 4 25.64 20.15 11.50
CA LYS A 4 24.96 19.15 12.35
C LYS A 4 23.59 18.78 11.81
N GLU A 5 22.83 19.77 11.35
CA GLU A 5 21.54 19.56 10.76
C GLU A 5 21.63 18.75 9.47
N ILE A 6 22.56 19.12 8.61
CA ILE A 6 22.82 18.41 7.35
C ILE A 6 23.19 16.96 7.63
N ALA A 7 24.08 16.71 8.59
CA ALA A 7 24.49 15.36 8.94
C ALA A 7 23.31 14.53 9.50
N ARG A 8 22.45 15.15 10.30
CA ARG A 8 21.24 14.50 10.82
C ARG A 8 20.30 14.09 9.71
N ILE A 9 20.05 14.99 8.77
CA ILE A 9 19.18 14.71 7.62
C ILE A 9 19.76 13.58 6.78
N LYS A 10 21.05 13.61 6.48
CA LYS A 10 21.70 12.57 5.69
C LYS A 10 21.64 11.20 6.38
N ARG A 11 21.79 11.15 7.71
CA ARG A 11 21.64 9.90 8.46
C ARG A 11 20.21 9.37 8.40
N ARG A 12 19.22 10.26 8.53
CA ARG A 12 17.82 9.86 8.43
C ARG A 12 17.51 9.32 7.04
N LEU A 13 18.00 9.99 6.00
CA LEU A 13 17.85 9.52 4.62
C LEU A 13 18.47 8.14 4.42
N GLY A 14 19.66 7.90 4.96
CA GLY A 14 20.29 6.58 4.90
C GLY A 14 19.46 5.49 5.56
N TYR A 15 18.87 5.79 6.71
CA TYR A 15 17.97 4.89 7.41
C TYR A 15 16.72 4.60 6.57
N LEU A 16 16.13 5.64 5.96
CA LEU A 16 14.94 5.48 5.12
C LEU A 16 15.23 4.65 3.87
N HIS A 17 16.38 4.85 3.24
CA HIS A 17 16.81 4.02 2.10
C HIS A 17 16.92 2.54 2.50
N LYS A 18 17.45 2.29 3.67
CA LYS A 18 17.57 0.92 4.19
C LYS A 18 16.18 0.32 4.43
N ARG A 19 15.29 1.08 5.05
CA ARG A 19 13.91 0.65 5.27
C ARG A 19 13.19 0.35 3.96
N LEU A 20 13.40 1.21 2.96
CA LEU A 20 12.82 1.05 1.63
C LEU A 20 13.22 -0.29 1.00
N ALA A 21 14.50 -0.64 1.12
CA ALA A 21 15.03 -1.89 0.56
C ALA A 21 14.48 -3.13 1.28
N GLU A 22 14.03 -2.99 2.52
CA GLU A 22 13.51 -4.09 3.33
C GLU A 22 12.00 -4.32 3.15
N ILE A 23 11.30 -3.43 2.45
CA ILE A 23 9.86 -3.58 2.22
C ILE A 23 9.61 -4.82 1.36
N GLY A 24 8.68 -5.67 1.81
CA GLY A 24 8.28 -6.87 1.09
C GLY A 24 7.37 -6.57 -0.10
N PRO A 25 6.61 -7.57 -0.55
CA PRO A 25 5.74 -7.39 -1.73
C PRO A 25 4.78 -6.22 -1.57
N ILE A 26 4.57 -5.48 -2.65
CA ILE A 26 3.78 -4.26 -2.66
C ILE A 26 2.66 -4.40 -3.68
N MET A 27 1.44 -4.03 -3.28
CA MET A 27 0.33 -3.89 -4.21
C MET A 27 -0.41 -2.59 -3.93
N ARG A 28 -0.63 -1.83 -5.00
CA ARG A 28 -1.44 -0.62 -4.96
C ARG A 28 -2.91 -1.02 -5.12
N GLY A 29 -3.65 -0.96 -4.06
CA GLY A 29 -5.06 -1.31 -4.11
C GLY A 29 -5.62 -1.51 -2.70
N THR A 30 -6.83 -2.03 -2.63
CA THR A 30 -7.56 -2.16 -1.37
C THR A 30 -8.24 -3.51 -1.25
N VAL A 31 -8.21 -4.08 -0.05
CA VAL A 31 -9.03 -5.25 0.27
C VAL A 31 -10.44 -4.75 0.58
N VAL A 32 -11.43 -5.29 -0.13
CA VAL A 32 -12.83 -4.90 0.04
C VAL A 32 -13.70 -6.14 0.31
N LEU A 33 -14.77 -5.92 1.06
CA LEU A 33 -15.74 -6.96 1.35
C LEU A 33 -16.96 -6.70 0.46
N LEU A 34 -17.25 -7.64 -0.43
CA LEU A 34 -18.36 -7.51 -1.36
C LEU A 34 -19.37 -8.63 -1.18
N GLY A 35 -20.64 -8.29 -1.30
CA GLY A 35 -21.70 -9.27 -1.31
C GLY A 35 -21.90 -9.83 -2.72
N THR A 36 -21.75 -11.14 -2.87
CA THR A 36 -21.91 -11.82 -4.15
C THR A 36 -22.81 -13.02 -4.00
N LYS A 37 -23.49 -13.40 -5.08
CA LYS A 37 -24.23 -14.66 -5.15
C LYS A 37 -23.29 -15.75 -5.64
N CYS A 38 -23.28 -16.88 -4.95
CA CYS A 38 -22.52 -18.04 -5.43
C CYS A 38 -23.37 -18.80 -6.46
N GLY A 39 -22.73 -19.71 -7.20
CA GLY A 39 -23.46 -20.52 -8.21
C GLY A 39 -24.28 -21.66 -7.64
N ASN A 40 -24.30 -21.85 -6.33
CA ASN A 40 -25.03 -22.94 -5.71
C ASN A 40 -26.46 -22.56 -5.40
N HIS A 41 -27.42 -23.16 -6.07
CA HIS A 41 -28.86 -22.91 -5.91
C HIS A 41 -29.40 -23.21 -4.51
N ARG A 42 -28.70 -24.04 -3.74
CA ARG A 42 -29.11 -24.39 -2.39
C ARG A 42 -28.59 -23.42 -1.34
N CYS A 43 -27.74 -22.49 -1.76
CA CYS A 43 -27.17 -21.51 -0.86
C CYS A 43 -28.17 -20.39 -0.55
N ARG A 44 -28.07 -19.83 0.66
CA ARG A 44 -28.90 -18.71 1.11
C ARG A 44 -28.82 -17.50 0.15
N CYS A 45 -27.68 -17.28 -0.47
CA CYS A 45 -27.51 -16.14 -1.39
C CYS A 45 -28.43 -16.24 -2.60
N ALA A 46 -28.82 -17.43 -3.01
CA ALA A 46 -29.79 -17.65 -4.09
C ALA A 46 -31.19 -17.14 -3.73
N ARG A 47 -31.46 -17.00 -2.42
CA ARG A 47 -32.77 -16.54 -1.91
C ARG A 47 -32.76 -15.04 -1.56
N GLY A 48 -31.76 -14.30 -2.01
CA GLY A 48 -31.65 -12.88 -1.77
C GLY A 48 -30.55 -12.45 -0.81
N GLU A 49 -30.03 -13.36 0.03
CA GLU A 49 -28.89 -13.07 0.88
C GLU A 49 -27.60 -13.25 0.07
N LYS A 50 -26.75 -12.26 0.08
CA LYS A 50 -25.48 -12.32 -0.64
C LYS A 50 -24.37 -12.88 0.25
N HIS A 51 -23.47 -13.67 -0.33
CA HIS A 51 -22.26 -14.06 0.35
C HIS A 51 -21.33 -12.86 0.45
N LEU A 52 -20.78 -12.63 1.63
CA LEU A 52 -19.75 -11.63 1.83
C LEU A 52 -18.39 -12.29 1.58
N GLN A 53 -17.67 -11.81 0.58
CA GLN A 53 -16.37 -12.32 0.18
C GLN A 53 -15.37 -11.19 0.08
N TYR A 54 -14.10 -11.51 0.36
CA TYR A 54 -13.03 -10.56 0.24
C TYR A 54 -12.45 -10.55 -1.17
N TYR A 55 -12.28 -9.34 -1.68
CA TYR A 55 -11.69 -9.09 -3.00
C TYR A 55 -10.59 -8.06 -2.87
N PHE A 56 -9.62 -8.15 -3.75
CA PHE A 56 -8.64 -7.07 -3.92
C PHE A 56 -9.08 -6.21 -5.09
N SER A 57 -9.22 -4.92 -4.84
CA SER A 57 -9.67 -3.95 -5.83
C SER A 57 -8.52 -3.03 -6.23
N VAL A 58 -8.25 -2.93 -7.51
CA VAL A 58 -7.24 -2.03 -8.05
C VAL A 58 -7.74 -1.37 -9.32
N ASN A 59 -7.45 -0.08 -9.46
CA ASN A 59 -7.76 0.65 -10.69
C ASN A 59 -6.56 0.63 -11.61
N VAL A 60 -6.73 0.09 -12.81
CA VAL A 60 -5.71 0.04 -13.84
C VAL A 60 -6.30 0.60 -15.12
N GLU A 61 -5.69 1.65 -15.66
CA GLU A 61 -6.13 2.31 -16.89
C GLU A 61 -7.61 2.70 -16.83
N LYS A 62 -8.00 3.33 -15.70
CA LYS A 62 -9.38 3.80 -15.44
C LYS A 62 -10.42 2.69 -15.28
N LYS A 63 -9.98 1.44 -15.21
CA LYS A 63 -10.86 0.29 -14.98
C LYS A 63 -10.56 -0.34 -13.64
N THR A 64 -11.61 -0.73 -12.93
CA THR A 64 -11.46 -1.45 -11.67
C THR A 64 -11.29 -2.94 -11.95
N LYS A 65 -10.21 -3.52 -11.43
CA LYS A 65 -10.00 -4.97 -11.47
C LYS A 65 -10.24 -5.52 -10.08
N LEU A 66 -10.95 -6.64 -10.02
CA LEU A 66 -11.25 -7.34 -8.77
C LEU A 66 -10.65 -8.74 -8.83
N MET A 67 -10.02 -9.14 -7.72
CA MET A 67 -9.51 -10.49 -7.57
C MET A 67 -10.09 -11.10 -6.31
N TYR A 68 -10.71 -12.27 -6.44
CA TYR A 68 -11.20 -13.02 -5.29
C TYR A 68 -10.03 -13.47 -4.42
N LEU A 69 -10.12 -13.22 -3.12
CA LEU A 69 -9.01 -13.51 -2.21
C LEU A 69 -9.19 -14.79 -1.39
N GLY A 70 -10.39 -15.10 -0.99
CA GLY A 70 -10.61 -16.14 -0.01
C GLY A 70 -9.94 -15.77 1.31
N LYS A 71 -9.80 -16.75 2.21
CA LYS A 71 -9.21 -16.51 3.53
C LYS A 71 -7.69 -16.43 3.52
N SER A 72 -7.04 -17.27 2.72
CA SER A 72 -5.57 -17.34 2.69
C SER A 72 -4.93 -16.16 1.99
N LYS A 73 -5.46 -15.75 0.86
CA LYS A 73 -4.92 -14.63 0.08
C LYS A 73 -5.21 -13.28 0.73
N LYS A 74 -6.24 -13.20 1.57
CA LYS A 74 -6.61 -11.96 2.23
C LYS A 74 -5.46 -11.38 3.05
N VAL A 75 -4.81 -12.22 3.85
CA VAL A 75 -3.69 -11.79 4.72
C VAL A 75 -2.53 -11.26 3.90
N GLU A 76 -2.17 -11.98 2.83
CA GLU A 76 -1.09 -11.56 1.94
C GLU A 76 -1.42 -10.26 1.23
N ALA A 77 -2.66 -10.10 0.76
CA ALA A 77 -3.10 -8.89 0.07
C ALA A 77 -3.11 -7.69 1.01
N GLU A 78 -3.54 -7.88 2.26
CA GLU A 78 -3.50 -6.81 3.25
C GLU A 78 -2.06 -6.38 3.55
N GLU A 79 -1.14 -7.33 3.65
CA GLU A 79 0.27 -7.04 3.86
C GLU A 79 0.85 -6.24 2.69
N CYS A 80 0.55 -6.65 1.46
CA CYS A 80 0.99 -5.93 0.26
C CYS A 80 0.46 -4.50 0.22
N SER A 81 -0.79 -4.30 0.63
CA SER A 81 -1.40 -2.98 0.69
C SER A 81 -0.76 -2.11 1.77
N ARG A 82 -0.48 -2.69 2.95
CA ARG A 82 0.23 -1.97 4.02
C ARG A 82 1.65 -1.59 3.60
N ASN A 83 2.33 -2.47 2.87
CA ASN A 83 3.67 -2.19 2.36
C ASN A 83 3.65 -1.01 1.38
N TYR A 84 2.59 -0.90 0.58
CA TYR A 84 2.42 0.23 -0.33
C TYR A 84 2.25 1.54 0.45
N GLU A 85 1.45 1.54 1.52
CA GLU A 85 1.29 2.72 2.38
C GLU A 85 2.61 3.10 3.05
N LEU A 86 3.34 2.11 3.55
CA LEU A 86 4.64 2.33 4.16
C LEU A 86 5.62 2.95 3.16
N LEU A 87 5.64 2.43 1.92
CA LEU A 87 6.45 2.99 0.85
C LEU A 87 6.15 4.46 0.63
N TRP A 88 4.87 4.83 0.54
CA TRP A 88 4.48 6.23 0.36
C TRP A 88 4.90 7.11 1.53
N ASN A 89 4.74 6.63 2.76
CA ASN A 89 5.18 7.38 3.95
C ASN A 89 6.69 7.66 3.91
N ILE A 90 7.46 6.67 3.50
CA ILE A 90 8.92 6.81 3.37
C ILE A 90 9.24 7.82 2.27
N ILE A 91 8.59 7.73 1.12
CA ILE A 91 8.80 8.66 0.00
C ILE A 91 8.49 10.09 0.42
N GLU A 92 7.40 10.30 1.15
CA GLU A 92 7.02 11.63 1.63
C GLU A 92 8.08 12.21 2.56
N GLU A 93 8.55 11.43 3.50
CA GLU A 93 9.60 11.88 4.42
C GLU A 93 10.89 12.20 3.66
N MET A 94 11.31 11.32 2.75
CA MET A 94 12.51 11.54 1.93
C MET A 94 12.37 12.80 1.08
N THR A 95 11.18 13.04 0.54
CA THR A 95 10.92 14.24 -0.26
C THR A 95 11.16 15.50 0.56
N LEU A 96 10.62 15.55 1.77
CA LEU A 96 10.78 16.70 2.65
C LEU A 96 12.24 16.91 3.05
N LEU A 97 12.93 15.82 3.37
CA LEU A 97 14.34 15.89 3.77
C LEU A 97 15.23 16.35 2.62
N ASN A 98 15.02 15.80 1.43
CA ASN A 98 15.78 16.21 0.25
C ASN A 98 15.45 17.65 -0.17
N PHE A 99 14.20 18.05 0.01
CA PHE A 99 13.79 19.43 -0.25
C PHE A 99 14.59 20.38 0.63
N GLU A 100 14.74 20.07 1.91
CA GLU A 100 15.51 20.90 2.83
C GLU A 100 16.99 20.96 2.45
N LEU A 101 17.57 19.82 2.04
CA LEU A 101 18.97 19.79 1.59
C LEU A 101 19.19 20.64 0.33
N LEU A 102 18.28 20.53 -0.63
CA LEU A 102 18.41 21.31 -1.87
C LEU A 102 18.21 22.79 -1.62
N LYS A 103 17.26 23.14 -0.75
CA LYS A 103 17.02 24.54 -0.38
C LYS A 103 18.22 25.17 0.29
N ALA A 104 18.97 24.40 1.06
CA ALA A 104 20.15 24.86 1.79
C ALA A 104 21.39 25.01 0.91
N LYS A 105 21.41 24.43 -0.27
CA LYS A 105 22.56 24.53 -1.18
C LYS A 105 22.67 25.95 -1.75
N LYS A 106 23.89 26.47 -1.74
CA LYS A 106 24.20 27.71 -2.43
C LYS A 106 24.31 27.45 -3.94
N ARG A 107 23.94 28.44 -4.72
CA ARG A 107 24.07 28.37 -6.17
C ARG A 107 25.52 28.26 -6.60
#